data_5b66da5624505deb76480f90be26c3de
#
_entry.id   5b66da5624505deb76480f90be26c3de
#
_cell.length_a   1.000
_cell.length_b   1.000
_cell.length_c   1.000
_cell.angle_alpha   90.00
_cell.angle_beta   90.00
_cell.angle_gamma   90.00
#
_symmetry.space_group_name_H-M   'P 1'
#
loop_
_entity.id
_entity.type
_entity.pdbx_description
1 polymer ?
#
loop_
_entity_poly.entity_id
_entity_poly.type
_entity_poly.pdbx_seq_one_letter_code
_entity_poly.pdbx_strand_id
1 'polypeptide(L)'
;MQTYGCSIVLVRDQSFLVDSFAAHPEYLKDAENCDGSVEFWDLGPELTRPARGLKLWLTLQTMGTEGIASAIDHGCALAELVEKTVSRNPQWEIVSHAQLGIINFRYIGDGSFSQKELDGINQNISKEITDSGFAQIFTTELLGRKVLRMCTIHPETTEKDICDTLERVMNAKAISGLSGH
;
A
#
# COMPACT_ATOMS: atom_id res chain seq x y z
N MET A 1 -3.70 5.21 7.80
CA MET A 1 -4.32 4.90 9.09
C MET A 1 -3.33 4.48 10.16
N GLN A 2 -2.33 3.68 9.88
CA GLN A 2 -1.32 3.25 10.87
C GLN A 2 0.03 3.88 10.56
N THR A 3 0.72 4.37 11.60
CA THR A 3 2.05 4.97 11.46
C THR A 3 3.13 3.88 11.32
N TYR A 4 4.24 4.22 10.67
CA TYR A 4 5.38 3.31 10.47
C TYR A 4 5.94 2.75 11.80
N GLY A 5 6.66 1.64 11.70
CA GLY A 5 7.36 1.02 12.82
C GLY A 5 6.47 0.14 13.70
N CYS A 6 5.37 -0.38 13.15
CA CYS A 6 4.54 -1.39 13.78
C CYS A 6 4.31 -2.55 12.80
N SER A 7 4.53 -3.76 13.25
CA SER A 7 4.23 -5.01 12.53
C SER A 7 3.49 -5.96 13.45
N ILE A 8 2.68 -6.83 12.87
CA ILE A 8 1.91 -7.84 13.61
C ILE A 8 2.37 -9.22 13.14
N VAL A 9 2.70 -10.06 14.08
CA VAL A 9 2.95 -11.49 13.86
C VAL A 9 1.86 -12.28 14.56
N LEU A 10 1.17 -13.14 13.83
CA LEU A 10 0.17 -14.03 14.37
C LEU A 10 0.73 -15.45 14.38
N VAL A 11 0.77 -16.07 15.55
CA VAL A 11 1.19 -17.46 15.73
C VAL A 11 0.06 -18.25 16.36
N ARG A 12 -0.05 -19.53 16.00
CA ARG A 12 -1.08 -20.41 16.54
C ARG A 12 -0.81 -20.75 18.00
N ASP A 13 0.45 -20.93 18.35
CA ASP A 13 0.90 -21.27 19.69
C ASP A 13 2.12 -20.42 20.05
N GLN A 14 2.05 -19.77 21.20
CA GLN A 14 3.11 -18.89 21.70
C GLN A 14 4.42 -19.63 21.94
N SER A 15 4.36 -20.92 22.28
CA SER A 15 5.55 -21.74 22.50
C SER A 15 6.50 -21.73 21.32
N PHE A 16 5.99 -21.63 20.08
CA PHE A 16 6.83 -21.52 18.89
C PHE A 16 7.74 -20.29 18.88
N LEU A 17 7.29 -19.18 19.47
CA LEU A 17 8.12 -17.98 19.60
C LEU A 17 9.16 -18.18 20.71
N VAL A 18 8.74 -18.70 21.86
CA VAL A 18 9.64 -18.99 22.98
C VAL A 18 10.73 -19.98 22.56
N ASP A 19 10.35 -21.09 21.93
CA ASP A 19 11.32 -22.09 21.44
C ASP A 19 12.31 -21.54 20.42
N SER A 20 11.90 -20.49 19.68
CA SER A 20 12.74 -19.89 18.63
C SER A 20 13.64 -18.79 19.14
N PHE A 21 13.23 -18.04 20.16
CA PHE A 21 13.89 -16.79 20.55
C PHE A 21 14.33 -16.75 22.02
N ALA A 22 13.81 -17.61 22.92
CA ALA A 22 14.18 -17.56 24.31
C ALA A 22 15.70 -17.76 24.48
N ALA A 23 16.32 -16.82 25.16
CA ALA A 23 17.69 -16.88 25.58
C ALA A 23 17.75 -16.47 27.05
N HIS A 24 18.13 -17.38 27.91
CA HIS A 24 18.20 -17.18 29.37
C HIS A 24 19.64 -16.89 29.82
N PRO A 25 20.19 -15.68 29.52
CA PRO A 25 21.53 -15.33 29.95
C PRO A 25 21.59 -15.20 31.48
N GLU A 26 22.73 -15.53 32.05
CA GLU A 26 22.93 -15.57 33.51
C GLU A 26 22.53 -14.27 34.22
N TYR A 27 22.78 -13.11 33.62
CA TYR A 27 22.48 -11.81 34.19
C TYR A 27 20.98 -11.44 34.22
N LEU A 28 20.11 -12.19 33.54
CA LEU A 28 18.66 -11.99 33.54
C LEU A 28 17.93 -12.90 34.50
N LYS A 29 18.58 -13.90 35.11
CA LYS A 29 17.92 -14.85 35.97
C LYS A 29 17.16 -14.24 37.16
N ASP A 30 17.71 -13.15 37.70
CA ASP A 30 17.06 -12.43 38.81
C ASP A 30 15.89 -11.53 38.36
N ALA A 31 15.77 -11.29 37.04
CA ALA A 31 14.71 -10.47 36.44
C ALA A 31 13.58 -11.35 35.83
N GLU A 32 13.76 -12.66 35.71
CA GLU A 32 12.76 -13.55 35.20
C GLU A 32 11.56 -13.65 36.16
N ASN A 33 10.34 -13.57 35.61
CA ASN A 33 9.14 -13.67 36.39
C ASN A 33 8.90 -15.10 36.89
N CYS A 34 8.89 -15.28 38.17
CA CYS A 34 8.60 -16.59 38.80
C CYS A 34 7.11 -16.94 38.82
N ASP A 35 6.23 -16.07 38.40
CA ASP A 35 4.77 -16.22 38.43
C ASP A 35 4.16 -16.81 37.13
N GLY A 36 5.01 -17.14 36.13
CA GLY A 36 4.58 -17.68 34.86
C GLY A 36 4.02 -16.62 33.90
N SER A 37 4.22 -15.32 34.17
CA SER A 37 3.90 -14.26 33.23
C SER A 37 4.84 -14.32 32.02
N VAL A 38 4.35 -13.76 30.90
CA VAL A 38 5.08 -13.79 29.63
C VAL A 38 6.23 -12.79 29.66
N GLU A 39 7.42 -13.29 29.43
CA GLU A 39 8.59 -12.47 29.19
C GLU A 39 8.65 -12.06 27.72
N PHE A 40 8.37 -10.78 27.44
CA PHE A 40 8.26 -10.31 26.06
C PHE A 40 9.56 -10.39 25.25
N TRP A 41 10.72 -10.44 25.90
CA TRP A 41 12.00 -10.67 25.22
C TRP A 41 12.16 -12.09 24.68
N ASP A 42 11.44 -13.08 25.23
CA ASP A 42 11.44 -14.46 24.72
C ASP A 42 10.60 -14.62 23.45
N LEU A 43 9.85 -13.60 23.04
CA LEU A 43 8.97 -13.63 21.88
C LEU A 43 9.57 -12.99 20.62
N GLY A 44 10.85 -12.68 20.62
CA GLY A 44 11.50 -12.05 19.45
C GLY A 44 12.98 -11.75 19.68
N PRO A 45 13.65 -11.22 18.67
CA PRO A 45 15.11 -11.04 18.68
C PRO A 45 15.60 -9.85 19.54
N GLU A 46 14.69 -9.01 20.03
CA GLU A 46 15.04 -7.79 20.77
C GLU A 46 14.79 -7.96 22.26
N LEU A 47 15.82 -7.82 23.09
CA LEU A 47 15.69 -7.81 24.55
C LEU A 47 14.90 -6.60 25.06
N THR A 48 15.23 -5.41 24.55
CA THR A 48 14.52 -4.17 24.87
C THR A 48 13.84 -3.64 23.62
N ARG A 49 12.53 -3.45 23.68
CA ARG A 49 11.73 -3.04 22.52
C ARG A 49 10.94 -1.78 22.80
N PRO A 50 10.83 -0.86 21.83
CA PRO A 50 9.84 0.22 21.90
C PRO A 50 8.43 -0.36 21.94
N ALA A 51 7.51 0.33 22.59
CA ALA A 51 6.09 -0.05 22.67
C ALA A 51 5.38 0.15 21.30
N ARG A 52 5.83 -0.56 20.26
CA ARG A 52 5.34 -0.40 18.87
C ARG A 52 3.84 -0.69 18.74
N GLY A 53 3.32 -1.61 19.55
CA GLY A 53 1.89 -1.94 19.57
C GLY A 53 1.00 -0.83 20.13
N LEU A 54 1.55 0.11 20.89
CA LEU A 54 0.78 1.22 21.48
C LEU A 54 0.11 2.09 20.40
N LYS A 55 0.77 2.29 19.26
CA LYS A 55 0.21 3.04 18.13
C LYS A 55 -1.08 2.38 17.61
N LEU A 56 -1.04 1.07 17.41
CA LEU A 56 -2.22 0.32 16.96
C LEU A 56 -3.33 0.36 18.01
N TRP A 57 -2.96 0.17 19.28
CA TRP A 57 -3.92 0.24 20.38
C TRP A 57 -4.62 1.60 20.44
N LEU A 58 -3.86 2.70 20.37
CA LEU A 58 -4.42 4.07 20.35
C LEU A 58 -5.32 4.30 19.13
N THR A 59 -4.93 3.80 17.95
CA THR A 59 -5.76 3.88 16.75
C THR A 59 -7.09 3.15 16.95
N LEU A 60 -7.05 1.93 17.50
CA LEU A 60 -8.25 1.16 17.82
C LEU A 60 -9.12 1.83 18.87
N GLN A 61 -8.52 2.44 19.91
CA GLN A 61 -9.28 3.18 20.93
C GLN A 61 -9.94 4.45 20.36
N THR A 62 -9.27 5.13 19.42
CA THR A 62 -9.76 6.40 18.87
C THR A 62 -10.83 6.18 17.80
N MET A 63 -10.61 5.24 16.88
CA MET A 63 -11.49 5.01 15.72
C MET A 63 -12.54 3.94 15.99
N GLY A 64 -12.27 3.03 16.91
CA GLY A 64 -13.05 1.80 17.08
C GLY A 64 -12.85 0.80 15.93
N THR A 65 -13.30 -0.41 16.11
CA THR A 65 -13.21 -1.47 15.09
C THR A 65 -14.08 -1.16 13.86
N GLU A 66 -15.27 -0.60 14.08
CA GLU A 66 -16.19 -0.21 13.00
C GLU A 66 -15.62 0.94 12.15
N GLY A 67 -15.01 1.95 12.80
CA GLY A 67 -14.38 3.06 12.08
C GLY A 67 -13.21 2.60 11.22
N ILE A 68 -12.40 1.66 11.73
CA ILE A 68 -11.28 1.08 10.96
C ILE A 68 -11.81 0.22 9.80
N ALA A 69 -12.81 -0.62 10.04
CA ALA A 69 -13.43 -1.44 8.99
C ALA A 69 -14.00 -0.55 7.87
N SER A 70 -14.80 0.47 8.24
CA SER A 70 -15.35 1.43 7.28
C SER A 70 -14.29 2.15 6.45
N ALA A 71 -13.17 2.54 7.07
CA ALA A 71 -12.07 3.19 6.35
C ALA A 71 -11.35 2.23 5.38
N ILE A 72 -11.26 0.94 5.73
CA ILE A 72 -10.71 -0.09 4.84
C ILE A 72 -11.66 -0.32 3.66
N ASP A 73 -12.94 -0.52 3.92
CA ASP A 73 -13.95 -0.76 2.89
C ASP A 73 -14.03 0.43 1.92
N HIS A 74 -13.96 1.66 2.44
CA HIS A 74 -13.89 2.87 1.63
C HIS A 74 -12.67 2.86 0.69
N GLY A 75 -11.49 2.56 1.21
CA GLY A 75 -10.28 2.46 0.38
C GLY A 75 -10.37 1.38 -0.69
N CYS A 76 -10.97 0.23 -0.39
CA CYS A 76 -11.24 -0.84 -1.36
C CYS A 76 -12.21 -0.37 -2.45
N ALA A 77 -13.33 0.25 -2.08
CA ALA A 77 -14.31 0.76 -3.02
C ALA A 77 -13.73 1.81 -3.97
N LEU A 78 -12.83 2.68 -3.48
CA LEU A 78 -12.14 3.64 -4.33
C LEU A 78 -11.19 2.96 -5.33
N ALA A 79 -10.49 1.88 -4.95
CA ALA A 79 -9.66 1.13 -5.89
C ALA A 79 -10.49 0.44 -6.97
N GLU A 80 -11.66 -0.12 -6.62
CA GLU A 80 -12.62 -0.68 -7.56
C GLU A 80 -13.19 0.38 -8.52
N LEU A 81 -13.42 1.61 -8.02
CA LEU A 81 -13.83 2.75 -8.86
C LEU A 81 -12.75 3.08 -9.90
N VAL A 82 -11.46 3.08 -9.52
CA VAL A 82 -10.35 3.26 -10.46
C VAL A 82 -10.39 2.17 -11.53
N GLU A 83 -10.49 0.90 -11.13
CA GLU A 83 -10.54 -0.23 -12.05
C GLU A 83 -11.69 -0.09 -13.06
N LYS A 84 -12.89 0.16 -12.56
CA LYS A 84 -14.09 0.36 -13.38
C LYS A 84 -13.94 1.51 -14.37
N THR A 85 -13.28 2.58 -13.95
CA THR A 85 -13.09 3.79 -14.79
C THR A 85 -12.04 3.53 -15.87
N VAL A 86 -10.91 2.97 -15.51
CA VAL A 86 -9.80 2.66 -16.43
C VAL A 86 -10.21 1.63 -17.46
N SER A 87 -10.93 0.57 -17.07
CA SER A 87 -11.39 -0.51 -17.96
C SER A 87 -12.35 -0.06 -19.07
N ARG A 88 -12.92 1.14 -18.96
CA ARG A 88 -13.79 1.69 -20.02
C ARG A 88 -13.02 2.29 -21.20
N ASN A 89 -11.74 2.55 -21.02
CA ASN A 89 -10.91 3.14 -22.07
C ASN A 89 -9.99 2.07 -22.67
N PRO A 90 -10.17 1.68 -23.96
CA PRO A 90 -9.41 0.61 -24.57
C PRO A 90 -7.90 0.91 -24.74
N GLN A 91 -7.48 2.16 -24.56
CA GLN A 91 -6.05 2.53 -24.57
C GLN A 91 -5.35 2.25 -23.23
N TRP A 92 -6.06 1.68 -22.26
CA TRP A 92 -5.55 1.37 -20.93
C TRP A 92 -5.76 -0.10 -20.57
N GLU A 93 -4.81 -0.67 -19.87
CA GLU A 93 -4.82 -2.06 -19.39
C GLU A 93 -4.80 -2.08 -17.87
N ILE A 94 -5.67 -2.90 -17.27
CA ILE A 94 -5.54 -3.29 -15.86
C ILE A 94 -4.51 -4.42 -15.80
N VAL A 95 -3.38 -4.17 -15.15
CA VAL A 95 -2.28 -5.15 -15.04
C VAL A 95 -2.44 -6.03 -13.80
N SER A 96 -2.96 -5.47 -12.71
CA SER A 96 -3.49 -6.25 -11.59
C SER A 96 -4.79 -5.63 -11.11
N HIS A 97 -5.78 -6.49 -10.87
CA HIS A 97 -7.07 -6.06 -10.35
C HIS A 97 -6.95 -5.37 -8.99
N ALA A 98 -7.94 -4.56 -8.65
CA ALA A 98 -8.01 -3.89 -7.36
C ALA A 98 -7.97 -4.92 -6.22
N GLN A 99 -7.00 -4.74 -5.32
CA GLN A 99 -6.87 -5.56 -4.11
C GLN A 99 -6.56 -4.65 -2.93
N LEU A 100 -7.41 -4.72 -1.91
CA LEU A 100 -7.34 -3.88 -0.71
C LEU A 100 -7.26 -2.39 -1.09
N GLY A 101 -6.92 -1.55 -1.28
CA GLY A 101 -6.81 -0.17 -1.73
C GLY A 101 -5.64 0.04 -2.70
N ILE A 102 -5.27 -0.97 -3.49
CA ILE A 102 -4.18 -0.89 -4.46
C ILE A 102 -4.64 -1.40 -5.81
N ILE A 103 -4.28 -0.67 -6.87
CA ILE A 103 -4.52 -1.08 -8.26
C ILE A 103 -3.32 -0.73 -9.12
N ASN A 104 -3.01 -1.57 -10.10
CA ASN A 104 -1.96 -1.32 -11.08
C ASN A 104 -2.54 -1.37 -12.49
N PHE A 105 -2.30 -0.31 -13.24
CA PHE A 105 -2.79 -0.14 -14.61
C PHE A 105 -1.73 0.57 -15.45
N ARG A 106 -1.89 0.56 -16.77
CA ARG A 106 -0.95 1.22 -17.67
C ARG A 106 -1.62 1.72 -18.93
N TYR A 107 -1.05 2.74 -19.53
CA TYR A 107 -1.35 3.14 -20.88
C TYR A 107 -0.72 2.16 -21.87
N ILE A 108 -1.51 1.70 -22.84
CA ILE A 108 -1.08 0.78 -23.91
C ILE A 108 -1.24 1.37 -25.31
N GLY A 109 -1.90 2.54 -25.44
CA GLY A 109 -2.15 3.18 -26.70
C GLY A 109 -3.04 2.39 -27.65
N ASP A 110 -2.79 2.56 -28.92
CA ASP A 110 -3.53 1.89 -30.03
C ASP A 110 -2.81 0.63 -30.58
N GLY A 111 -1.73 0.22 -29.97
CA GLY A 111 -0.91 -0.90 -30.41
C GLY A 111 0.28 -0.54 -31.30
N SER A 112 0.50 0.74 -31.61
CA SER A 112 1.59 1.19 -32.47
C SER A 112 2.95 1.32 -31.75
N PHE A 113 2.94 1.32 -30.43
CA PHE A 113 4.13 1.57 -29.59
C PHE A 113 4.86 0.30 -29.19
N SER A 114 6.17 0.33 -29.18
CA SER A 114 7.01 -0.70 -28.57
C SER A 114 6.88 -0.69 -27.04
N GLN A 115 7.23 -1.80 -26.39
CA GLN A 115 7.24 -1.93 -24.94
C GLN A 115 8.06 -0.83 -24.25
N LYS A 116 9.24 -0.51 -24.80
CA LYS A 116 10.12 0.53 -24.27
C LYS A 116 9.52 1.93 -24.33
N GLU A 117 8.82 2.24 -25.43
CA GLU A 117 8.11 3.51 -25.58
C GLU A 117 6.96 3.62 -24.60
N LEU A 118 6.16 2.56 -24.45
CA LEU A 118 5.08 2.50 -23.46
C LEU A 118 5.59 2.65 -22.04
N ASP A 119 6.73 2.05 -21.69
CA ASP A 119 7.35 2.23 -20.39
C ASP A 119 7.75 3.69 -20.13
N GLY A 120 8.32 4.35 -21.15
CA GLY A 120 8.65 5.78 -21.11
C GLY A 120 7.41 6.66 -20.94
N ILE A 121 6.34 6.40 -21.69
CA ILE A 121 5.08 7.13 -21.60
C ILE A 121 4.49 7.01 -20.20
N ASN A 122 4.37 5.79 -19.66
CA ASN A 122 3.82 5.57 -18.32
C ASN A 122 4.66 6.25 -17.23
N GLN A 123 5.98 6.26 -17.36
CA GLN A 123 6.85 6.99 -16.46
C GLN A 123 6.63 8.51 -16.54
N ASN A 124 6.47 9.06 -17.75
CA ASN A 124 6.23 10.47 -17.95
C ASN A 124 4.85 10.90 -17.42
N ILE A 125 3.81 10.09 -17.58
CA ILE A 125 2.50 10.33 -16.98
C ILE A 125 2.63 10.44 -15.44
N SER A 126 3.28 9.46 -14.81
CA SER A 126 3.52 9.47 -13.36
C SER A 126 4.24 10.73 -12.91
N LYS A 127 5.30 11.10 -13.65
CA LYS A 127 6.10 12.31 -13.37
C LYS A 127 5.27 13.58 -13.51
N GLU A 128 4.51 13.73 -14.59
CA GLU A 128 3.68 14.91 -14.85
C GLU A 128 2.64 15.14 -13.74
N ILE A 129 1.94 14.07 -13.32
CA ILE A 129 0.94 14.17 -12.27
C ILE A 129 1.59 14.53 -10.93
N THR A 130 2.71 13.89 -10.58
CA THR A 130 3.43 14.13 -9.33
C THR A 130 4.03 15.55 -9.31
N ASP A 131 4.66 15.99 -10.39
CA ASP A 131 5.26 17.34 -10.49
C ASP A 131 4.20 18.45 -10.46
N SER A 132 2.96 18.15 -10.85
CA SER A 132 1.84 19.09 -10.73
C SER A 132 1.43 19.38 -9.29
N GLY A 133 1.86 18.55 -8.34
CA GLY A 133 1.47 18.64 -6.92
C GLY A 133 0.02 18.24 -6.64
N PHE A 134 -0.72 17.74 -7.63
CA PHE A 134 -2.14 17.38 -7.47
C PHE A 134 -2.32 16.01 -6.83
N ALA A 135 -1.59 15.00 -7.30
CA ALA A 135 -1.64 13.65 -6.77
C ALA A 135 -0.28 12.95 -6.89
N GLN A 136 -0.04 11.94 -6.07
CA GLN A 136 1.12 11.07 -6.18
C GLN A 136 0.71 9.73 -6.77
N ILE A 137 1.16 9.47 -8.00
CA ILE A 137 1.01 8.17 -8.66
C ILE A 137 2.42 7.68 -8.98
N PHE A 138 2.80 6.57 -8.38
CA PHE A 138 4.13 6.01 -8.60
C PHE A 138 4.12 4.98 -9.72
N THR A 139 5.26 4.80 -10.36
CA THR A 139 5.48 3.65 -11.24
C THR A 139 6.09 2.50 -10.45
N THR A 140 5.73 1.28 -10.84
CA THR A 140 6.42 0.06 -10.44
C THR A 140 6.63 -0.83 -11.65
N GLU A 141 7.34 -1.92 -11.48
CA GLU A 141 7.53 -2.91 -12.54
C GLU A 141 6.77 -4.19 -12.19
N LEU A 142 5.87 -4.61 -13.08
CA LEU A 142 5.14 -5.87 -12.98
C LEU A 142 5.27 -6.62 -14.30
N LEU A 143 5.63 -7.89 -14.22
CA LEU A 143 5.81 -8.77 -15.39
C LEU A 143 6.77 -8.17 -16.44
N GLY A 144 7.84 -7.51 -16.01
CA GLY A 144 8.82 -6.85 -16.86
C GLY A 144 8.31 -5.60 -17.58
N ARG A 145 7.19 -5.01 -17.11
CA ARG A 145 6.56 -3.82 -17.70
C ARG A 145 6.39 -2.71 -16.67
N LYS A 146 6.64 -1.47 -17.09
CA LYS A 146 6.37 -0.29 -16.27
C LYS A 146 4.85 -0.05 -16.17
N VAL A 147 4.34 0.05 -14.94
CA VAL A 147 2.92 0.28 -14.66
C VAL A 147 2.76 1.45 -13.70
N LEU A 148 1.60 2.11 -13.75
CA LEU A 148 1.17 3.10 -12.78
C LEU A 148 0.54 2.35 -11.59
N ARG A 149 0.96 2.70 -10.38
CA ARG A 149 0.42 2.16 -9.14
C ARG A 149 -0.32 3.24 -8.38
N MET A 150 -1.59 3.03 -8.15
CA MET A 150 -2.43 3.91 -7.35
C MET A 150 -2.80 3.23 -6.04
N CYS A 151 -2.71 4.01 -4.96
CA CYS A 151 -3.04 3.56 -3.60
C CYS A 151 -4.10 4.48 -3.02
N THR A 152 -5.25 3.92 -2.66
CA THR A 152 -6.48 4.64 -2.26
C THR A 152 -6.80 4.50 -0.77
N ILE A 153 -5.78 4.21 0.06
CA ILE A 153 -5.97 3.89 1.49
C ILE A 153 -6.18 5.10 2.40
N HIS A 154 -6.04 6.33 1.90
CA HIS A 154 -6.24 7.50 2.75
C HIS A 154 -7.73 7.69 3.05
N PRO A 155 -8.15 7.76 4.32
CA PRO A 155 -9.56 7.71 4.68
C PRO A 155 -10.37 8.95 4.25
N GLU A 156 -9.71 10.06 3.97
CA GLU A 156 -10.35 11.31 3.52
C GLU A 156 -10.38 11.47 2.00
N THR A 157 -9.77 10.53 1.24
CA THR A 157 -9.84 10.56 -0.23
C THR A 157 -11.28 10.33 -0.66
N THR A 158 -11.78 11.19 -1.55
CA THR A 158 -13.16 11.10 -2.07
C THR A 158 -13.19 10.46 -3.46
N GLU A 159 -14.38 10.00 -3.89
CA GLU A 159 -14.59 9.57 -5.28
C GLU A 159 -14.26 10.68 -6.27
N LYS A 160 -14.54 11.95 -5.91
CA LYS A 160 -14.21 13.11 -6.74
C LYS A 160 -12.69 13.24 -6.93
N ASP A 161 -11.89 13.06 -5.88
CA ASP A 161 -10.43 13.12 -5.97
C ASP A 161 -9.91 12.03 -6.92
N ILE A 162 -10.48 10.84 -6.86
CA ILE A 162 -10.16 9.74 -7.76
C ILE A 162 -10.52 10.09 -9.21
N CYS A 163 -11.73 10.58 -9.47
CA CYS A 163 -12.17 10.96 -10.81
C CYS A 163 -11.31 12.08 -11.40
N ASP A 164 -11.05 13.14 -10.64
CA ASP A 164 -10.22 14.27 -11.06
C ASP A 164 -8.77 13.83 -11.34
N THR A 165 -8.26 12.87 -10.54
CA THR A 165 -6.93 12.29 -10.75
C THR A 165 -6.86 11.48 -12.05
N LEU A 166 -7.85 10.61 -12.27
CA LEU A 166 -7.91 9.80 -13.48
C LEU A 166 -8.12 10.65 -14.74
N GLU A 167 -8.91 11.69 -14.67
CA GLU A 167 -9.06 12.65 -15.78
C GLU A 167 -7.71 13.25 -16.17
N ARG A 168 -6.91 13.68 -15.19
CA ARG A 168 -5.57 14.23 -15.44
C ARG A 168 -4.62 13.17 -16.00
N VAL A 169 -4.67 11.95 -15.47
CA VAL A 169 -3.86 10.81 -15.97
C VAL A 169 -4.18 10.52 -17.43
N MET A 170 -5.46 10.45 -17.76
CA MET A 170 -5.92 10.12 -19.13
C MET A 170 -5.67 11.25 -20.14
N ASN A 171 -5.59 12.49 -19.67
CA ASN A 171 -5.33 13.67 -20.48
C ASN A 171 -3.87 14.19 -20.35
N ALA A 172 -2.96 13.39 -19.81
CA ALA A 172 -1.57 13.79 -19.63
C ALA A 172 -0.92 14.19 -20.97
N LYS A 173 -0.08 15.21 -20.95
CA LYS A 173 0.64 15.71 -22.15
C LYS A 173 1.53 14.63 -22.77
N ALA A 174 2.03 13.71 -21.94
CA ALA A 174 2.77 12.55 -22.39
C ALA A 174 2.00 11.66 -23.39
N ILE A 175 0.65 11.70 -23.34
CA ILE A 175 -0.24 11.01 -24.30
C ILE A 175 -0.61 11.94 -25.46
N SER A 176 -1.02 13.18 -25.16
CA SER A 176 -1.49 14.12 -26.17
C SER A 176 -0.41 14.56 -27.17
N GLY A 177 0.86 14.54 -26.77
CA GLY A 177 1.99 14.78 -27.66
C GLY A 177 2.22 13.69 -28.72
N LEU A 178 1.57 12.52 -28.59
CA LEU A 178 1.68 11.39 -29.52
C LEU A 178 0.66 11.43 -30.66
N SER A 179 -0.41 12.23 -30.52
CA SER A 179 -1.50 12.33 -31.52
C SER A 179 -1.17 13.25 -32.72
N GLY A 180 0.08 13.71 -32.87
CA GLY A 180 0.54 14.68 -33.85
C GLY A 180 1.54 14.16 -34.90
N HIS A 181 1.61 12.82 -35.10
CA HIS A 181 2.44 12.23 -36.17
C HIS A 181 1.64 11.33 -37.08
#